data_057c64cfd9ca60316e3dfffc73208129
#
_entry.id   057c64cfd9ca60316e3dfffc73208129
#
_cell.length_a   1.000
_cell.length_b   1.000
_cell.length_c   1.000
_cell.angle_alpha   90.00
_cell.angle_beta   90.00
_cell.angle_gamma   90.00
#
_symmetry.space_group_name_H-M   'P 1'
#
loop_
_entity.id
_entity.type
_entity.pdbx_description
1 polymer ?
#
loop_
_entity_poly.entity_id
_entity_poly.type
_entity_poly.pdbx_seq_one_letter_code
_entity_poly.pdbx_strand_id
1 'polypeptide(L)'
;MIRILFYLFVVLALGLGFAWLADRPGDMVVTFSGYRYQVSLMVAAVGIVAVVAATMIAWWLVRSIWNSPYAIARHFRVRRRDRGYQALSTGMIAAGAGDAGLARKKGKEAGKLINADQEPLIHLLEAQTALLEGDHDAARRKFEAMLDDPETRLLGLRGLYLEAERLGDRNAARHYAGRAAAVAPQLGWATESTIEELAARAQWDGALELVAAQKSTKRIEPAVANRQRAVLLTAKAADLMDADPAAARAAALEANKLQPEFVPAALAAARVLLRNDDVRKASKILEHAWRAAPHPEVADLYIHARSGDAMLDRLKRARKLQDMKKNHAEASLAVARAAFDANDYRSARAEAEAAIRIDAREGAYLLLADIEEAETGDEGKVRQWLAKAVRAPRDPAWVADGVVAEHWAPVSPVTGRLDAFEWRAPVERLGHLIDSGADEDAGRPAPAIPAPATEERLGDVAEAEVIEAGAPAPEKPVVEVPEKTDIPEKPVSEKPIVVTEAAKPAPPRPEPGKKAGADKLPLPPDVESAHRQDFMPRLPDDPGVDPDEDREPETARFKLF
;
A
#
# COMPACT_ATOMS: atom_id res chain seq x y z
N MET A 1 -49.67 18.12 -24.90
CA MET A 1 -50.86 17.80 -25.73
C MET A 1 -52.08 18.60 -25.28
N ILE A 2 -52.54 18.54 -24.02
CA ILE A 2 -53.73 19.26 -23.53
C ILE A 2 -53.68 20.76 -23.77
N ARG A 3 -52.54 21.44 -23.59
CA ARG A 3 -52.40 22.88 -23.86
C ARG A 3 -52.56 23.24 -25.33
N ILE A 4 -52.06 22.42 -26.24
CA ILE A 4 -52.23 22.63 -27.70
C ILE A 4 -53.69 22.48 -28.08
N LEU A 5 -54.37 21.47 -27.57
CA LEU A 5 -55.79 21.24 -27.78
C LEU A 5 -56.65 22.40 -27.25
N PHE A 6 -56.30 22.94 -26.07
CA PHE A 6 -56.96 24.10 -25.51
C PHE A 6 -56.81 25.34 -26.38
N TYR A 7 -55.61 25.63 -26.90
CA TYR A 7 -55.38 26.76 -27.81
C TYR A 7 -56.15 26.57 -29.11
N LEU A 8 -56.16 25.37 -29.66
CA LEU A 8 -56.93 25.04 -30.87
C LEU A 8 -58.44 25.26 -30.65
N PHE A 9 -58.96 24.83 -29.49
CA PHE A 9 -60.35 25.04 -29.09
C PHE A 9 -60.68 26.55 -28.96
N VAL A 10 -59.81 27.34 -28.33
CA VAL A 10 -60.00 28.79 -28.18
C VAL A 10 -60.00 29.49 -29.55
N VAL A 11 -59.09 29.13 -30.45
CA VAL A 11 -59.07 29.68 -31.82
C VAL A 11 -60.31 29.29 -32.61
N LEU A 12 -60.76 28.04 -32.48
CA LEU A 12 -61.97 27.55 -33.13
C LEU A 12 -63.21 28.29 -32.59
N ALA A 13 -63.33 28.42 -31.27
CA ALA A 13 -64.44 29.11 -30.61
C ALA A 13 -64.47 30.61 -30.99
N LEU A 14 -63.31 31.28 -31.04
CA LEU A 14 -63.20 32.64 -31.54
C LEU A 14 -63.62 32.76 -33.03
N GLY A 15 -63.15 31.82 -33.88
CA GLY A 15 -63.52 31.79 -35.32
C GLY A 15 -65.03 31.62 -35.52
N LEU A 16 -65.65 30.65 -34.81
CA LEU A 16 -67.11 30.44 -34.84
C LEU A 16 -67.89 31.67 -34.29
N GLY A 17 -67.37 32.27 -33.19
CA GLY A 17 -67.96 33.49 -32.62
C GLY A 17 -67.94 34.66 -33.60
N PHE A 18 -66.82 34.88 -34.32
CA PHE A 18 -66.74 35.92 -35.35
C PHE A 18 -67.62 35.60 -36.57
N ALA A 19 -67.72 34.38 -37.04
CA ALA A 19 -68.59 33.98 -38.12
C ALA A 19 -70.07 34.23 -37.74
N TRP A 20 -70.47 33.82 -36.54
CA TRP A 20 -71.83 34.11 -36.05
C TRP A 20 -72.16 35.59 -35.90
N LEU A 21 -71.16 36.37 -35.52
CA LEU A 21 -71.29 37.84 -35.39
C LEU A 21 -71.36 38.53 -36.76
N ALA A 22 -70.69 37.99 -37.79
CA ALA A 22 -70.68 38.49 -39.14
C ALA A 22 -72.07 38.36 -39.84
N ASP A 23 -72.84 37.32 -39.50
CA ASP A 23 -74.19 37.07 -40.05
C ASP A 23 -75.28 37.97 -39.43
N ARG A 24 -74.93 38.76 -38.41
CA ARG A 24 -75.87 39.68 -37.74
C ARG A 24 -75.46 41.14 -37.91
N PRO A 25 -76.10 41.89 -38.86
CA PRO A 25 -75.78 43.27 -38.99
C PRO A 25 -76.35 44.07 -37.81
N GLY A 26 -75.45 44.62 -37.01
CA GLY A 26 -75.75 45.49 -35.87
C GLY A 26 -74.73 46.63 -35.81
N ASP A 27 -75.23 47.90 -35.67
CA ASP A 27 -74.39 49.04 -35.50
C ASP A 27 -74.30 49.42 -34.00
N MET A 28 -73.10 49.59 -33.50
CA MET A 28 -72.84 50.09 -32.16
C MET A 28 -72.48 51.53 -32.23
N VAL A 29 -73.29 52.40 -31.57
CA VAL A 29 -73.04 53.82 -31.48
C VAL A 29 -72.32 54.15 -30.18
N VAL A 30 -71.07 54.54 -30.24
CA VAL A 30 -70.29 54.95 -29.08
C VAL A 30 -70.22 56.48 -29.09
N THR A 31 -70.77 57.14 -28.05
CA THR A 31 -70.66 58.56 -27.87
C THR A 31 -69.56 58.90 -26.90
N PHE A 32 -68.48 59.52 -27.36
CA PHE A 32 -67.38 59.94 -26.53
C PHE A 32 -67.04 61.39 -26.80
N SER A 33 -67.02 62.24 -25.75
CA SER A 33 -66.67 63.67 -25.84
C SER A 33 -67.48 64.47 -26.84
N GLY A 34 -68.79 64.15 -27.01
CA GLY A 34 -69.69 64.89 -27.94
C GLY A 34 -69.71 64.39 -29.42
N TYR A 35 -68.81 63.45 -29.73
CA TYR A 35 -68.78 62.85 -31.05
C TYR A 35 -69.50 61.48 -31.03
N ARG A 36 -70.25 61.16 -32.04
CA ARG A 36 -70.90 59.83 -32.24
C ARG A 36 -70.11 59.05 -33.27
N TYR A 37 -69.51 57.94 -32.81
CA TYR A 37 -68.82 56.98 -33.67
C TYR A 37 -69.79 55.81 -33.95
N GLN A 38 -70.19 55.69 -35.22
CA GLN A 38 -70.95 54.49 -35.65
C GLN A 38 -69.90 53.45 -36.12
N VAL A 39 -69.82 52.29 -35.41
CA VAL A 39 -68.89 51.21 -35.73
C VAL A 39 -69.71 49.95 -35.86
N SER A 40 -69.47 49.13 -36.89
CA SER A 40 -70.16 47.86 -36.98
C SER A 40 -69.75 46.96 -35.79
N LEU A 41 -70.69 46.17 -35.32
CA LEU A 41 -70.48 45.26 -34.15
C LEU A 41 -69.25 44.36 -34.34
N MET A 42 -68.99 43.94 -35.59
CA MET A 42 -67.84 43.13 -35.96
C MET A 42 -66.51 43.91 -35.79
N VAL A 43 -66.41 45.14 -36.18
CA VAL A 43 -65.20 46.02 -36.04
C VAL A 43 -64.93 46.23 -34.55
N ALA A 44 -65.99 46.49 -33.76
CA ALA A 44 -65.85 46.62 -32.31
C ALA A 44 -65.31 45.32 -31.63
N ALA A 45 -65.84 44.17 -32.00
CA ALA A 45 -65.37 42.90 -31.46
C ALA A 45 -63.93 42.62 -31.88
N VAL A 46 -63.52 42.86 -33.13
CA VAL A 46 -62.11 42.70 -33.55
C VAL A 46 -61.22 43.69 -32.77
N GLY A 47 -61.65 44.89 -32.54
CA GLY A 47 -60.93 45.90 -31.75
C GLY A 47 -60.68 45.41 -30.27
N ILE A 48 -61.72 44.91 -29.65
CA ILE A 48 -61.62 44.38 -28.29
C ILE A 48 -60.65 43.16 -28.23
N VAL A 49 -60.76 42.20 -29.13
CA VAL A 49 -59.87 41.09 -29.24
C VAL A 49 -58.41 41.51 -29.48
N ALA A 50 -58.21 42.50 -30.35
CA ALA A 50 -56.87 43.04 -30.61
C ALA A 50 -56.27 43.74 -29.37
N VAL A 51 -57.05 44.47 -28.58
CA VAL A 51 -56.60 45.07 -27.31
C VAL A 51 -56.28 44.04 -26.29
N VAL A 52 -57.14 43.00 -26.15
CA VAL A 52 -56.86 41.87 -25.20
C VAL A 52 -55.58 41.14 -25.63
N ALA A 53 -55.43 40.82 -26.92
CA ALA A 53 -54.23 40.17 -27.43
C ALA A 53 -52.97 41.02 -27.21
N ALA A 54 -53.03 42.31 -27.49
CA ALA A 54 -51.92 43.24 -27.25
C ALA A 54 -51.55 43.32 -25.78
N THR A 55 -52.56 43.36 -24.88
CA THR A 55 -52.35 43.35 -23.43
C THR A 55 -51.71 42.03 -22.95
N MET A 56 -52.16 40.89 -23.47
CA MET A 56 -51.57 39.57 -23.17
C MET A 56 -50.12 39.46 -23.67
N ILE A 57 -49.83 39.94 -24.87
CA ILE A 57 -48.46 39.97 -25.42
C ILE A 57 -47.58 40.91 -24.59
N ALA A 58 -48.07 42.11 -24.25
CA ALA A 58 -47.33 43.05 -23.40
C ALA A 58 -47.05 42.42 -22.00
N TRP A 59 -48.06 41.79 -21.41
CA TRP A 59 -47.88 41.09 -20.13
C TRP A 59 -46.88 39.94 -20.22
N TRP A 60 -46.95 39.14 -21.29
CA TRP A 60 -45.97 38.04 -21.53
C TRP A 60 -44.56 38.58 -21.74
N LEU A 61 -44.38 39.69 -22.48
CA LEU A 61 -43.09 40.35 -22.66
C LEU A 61 -42.53 40.86 -21.34
N VAL A 62 -43.34 41.58 -20.55
CA VAL A 62 -42.94 42.08 -19.23
C VAL A 62 -42.54 40.94 -18.31
N ARG A 63 -43.34 39.88 -18.25
CA ARG A 63 -43.05 38.67 -17.45
C ARG A 63 -41.79 37.94 -17.94
N SER A 64 -41.57 37.85 -19.25
CA SER A 64 -40.38 37.25 -19.86
C SER A 64 -39.12 38.05 -19.54
N ILE A 65 -39.18 39.38 -19.62
CA ILE A 65 -38.05 40.24 -19.25
C ILE A 65 -37.78 40.16 -17.75
N TRP A 66 -38.82 40.11 -16.91
CA TRP A 66 -38.66 40.01 -15.45
C TRP A 66 -38.06 38.67 -14.99
N ASN A 67 -38.37 37.57 -15.66
CA ASN A 67 -37.80 36.26 -15.38
C ASN A 67 -36.44 36.00 -16.08
N SER A 68 -36.08 36.84 -17.07
CA SER A 68 -34.82 36.69 -17.83
C SER A 68 -33.55 36.78 -17.00
N PRO A 69 -33.40 37.69 -15.99
CA PRO A 69 -32.17 37.80 -15.23
C PRO A 69 -31.86 36.53 -14.43
N TYR A 70 -32.89 35.81 -13.96
CA TYR A 70 -32.69 34.54 -13.23
C TYR A 70 -32.21 33.39 -14.15
N ALA A 71 -32.75 33.30 -15.36
CA ALA A 71 -32.33 32.33 -16.35
C ALA A 71 -30.90 32.59 -16.85
N ILE A 72 -30.60 33.88 -17.10
CA ILE A 72 -29.27 34.33 -17.54
C ILE A 72 -28.23 34.12 -16.43
N ALA A 73 -28.52 34.52 -15.21
CA ALA A 73 -27.63 34.31 -14.07
C ALA A 73 -27.36 32.82 -13.81
N ARG A 74 -28.38 31.97 -13.91
CA ARG A 74 -28.24 30.50 -13.80
C ARG A 74 -27.36 29.95 -14.91
N HIS A 75 -27.53 30.37 -16.15
CA HIS A 75 -26.74 29.93 -17.28
C HIS A 75 -25.26 30.35 -17.17
N PHE A 76 -24.97 31.57 -16.73
CA PHE A 76 -23.61 32.03 -16.48
C PHE A 76 -22.96 31.28 -15.29
N ARG A 77 -23.72 30.97 -14.24
CA ARG A 77 -23.22 30.23 -13.09
C ARG A 77 -22.85 28.80 -13.48
N VAL A 78 -23.67 28.10 -14.25
CA VAL A 78 -23.40 26.76 -14.77
C VAL A 78 -22.16 26.80 -15.68
N ARG A 79 -22.09 27.68 -16.66
CA ARG A 79 -20.93 27.80 -17.57
C ARG A 79 -19.63 28.17 -16.84
N ARG A 80 -19.72 28.97 -15.77
CA ARG A 80 -18.55 29.29 -14.92
C ARG A 80 -18.05 28.07 -14.21
N ARG A 81 -18.96 27.27 -13.62
CA ARG A 81 -18.66 26.03 -12.95
C ARG A 81 -18.05 25.00 -13.90
N ASP A 82 -18.66 24.79 -15.06
CA ASP A 82 -18.16 23.85 -16.07
C ASP A 82 -16.74 24.20 -16.53
N ARG A 83 -16.46 25.48 -16.77
CA ARG A 83 -15.09 25.93 -17.09
C ARG A 83 -14.12 25.73 -15.94
N GLY A 84 -14.57 25.89 -14.71
CA GLY A 84 -13.76 25.62 -13.53
C GLY A 84 -13.38 24.15 -13.41
N TYR A 85 -14.33 23.24 -13.59
CA TYR A 85 -14.05 21.79 -13.60
C TYR A 85 -13.16 21.36 -14.77
N GLN A 86 -13.37 21.96 -15.94
CA GLN A 86 -12.51 21.71 -17.09
C GLN A 86 -11.06 22.19 -16.85
N ALA A 87 -10.90 23.34 -16.20
CA ALA A 87 -9.59 23.83 -15.80
C ALA A 87 -8.94 22.91 -14.75
N LEU A 88 -9.70 22.46 -13.74
CA LEU A 88 -9.23 21.51 -12.73
C LEU A 88 -8.77 20.19 -13.36
N SER A 89 -9.60 19.59 -14.21
CA SER A 89 -9.27 18.34 -14.91
C SER A 89 -8.01 18.51 -15.78
N THR A 90 -7.93 19.58 -16.57
CA THR A 90 -6.74 19.85 -17.40
C THR A 90 -5.50 20.08 -16.53
N GLY A 91 -5.65 20.76 -15.39
CA GLY A 91 -4.57 20.98 -14.43
C GLY A 91 -4.07 19.68 -13.80
N MET A 92 -4.98 18.77 -13.41
CA MET A 92 -4.63 17.45 -12.87
C MET A 92 -3.89 16.58 -13.90
N ILE A 93 -4.35 16.62 -15.16
CA ILE A 93 -3.66 15.89 -16.26
C ILE A 93 -2.25 16.48 -16.47
N ALA A 94 -2.11 17.82 -16.47
CA ALA A 94 -0.83 18.48 -16.60
C ALA A 94 0.12 18.14 -15.44
N ALA A 95 -0.38 18.12 -14.20
CA ALA A 95 0.38 17.71 -13.03
C ALA A 95 0.83 16.25 -13.14
N GLY A 96 -0.05 15.34 -13.55
CA GLY A 96 0.28 13.95 -13.81
C GLY A 96 1.29 13.74 -14.94
N ALA A 97 1.31 14.63 -15.93
CA ALA A 97 2.29 14.65 -17.03
C ALA A 97 3.61 15.35 -16.66
N GLY A 98 3.73 15.95 -15.47
CA GLY A 98 4.93 16.66 -15.02
C GLY A 98 5.04 18.12 -15.52
N ASP A 99 4.01 18.66 -16.19
CA ASP A 99 3.98 20.06 -16.62
C ASP A 99 3.51 20.98 -15.49
N ALA A 100 4.47 21.40 -14.64
CA ALA A 100 4.22 22.32 -13.53
C ALA A 100 3.66 23.68 -13.99
N GLY A 101 4.11 24.19 -15.15
CA GLY A 101 3.69 25.49 -15.66
C GLY A 101 2.20 25.52 -16.04
N LEU A 102 1.75 24.51 -16.79
CA LEU A 102 0.34 24.36 -17.17
C LEU A 102 -0.52 24.01 -15.95
N ALA A 103 -0.05 23.13 -15.06
CA ALA A 103 -0.75 22.76 -13.83
C ALA A 103 -1.01 24.00 -12.95
N ARG A 104 0.00 24.84 -12.73
CA ARG A 104 -0.13 26.12 -12.00
C ARG A 104 -1.14 27.06 -12.64
N LYS A 105 -1.04 27.25 -13.97
CA LYS A 105 -1.96 28.13 -14.71
C LYS A 105 -3.41 27.67 -14.56
N LYS A 106 -3.63 26.39 -14.72
CA LYS A 106 -4.96 25.77 -14.66
C LYS A 106 -5.49 25.69 -13.24
N GLY A 107 -4.66 25.42 -12.24
CA GLY A 107 -5.02 25.47 -10.82
C GLY A 107 -5.50 26.88 -10.40
N LYS A 108 -4.76 27.93 -10.79
CA LYS A 108 -5.19 29.32 -10.56
C LYS A 108 -6.49 29.69 -11.31
N GLU A 109 -6.71 29.15 -12.50
CA GLU A 109 -7.94 29.35 -13.26
C GLU A 109 -9.12 28.66 -12.56
N ALA A 110 -8.94 27.40 -12.13
CA ALA A 110 -9.94 26.63 -11.39
C ALA A 110 -10.33 27.33 -10.07
N GLY A 111 -9.36 27.75 -9.25
CA GLY A 111 -9.59 28.42 -7.97
C GLY A 111 -10.29 29.79 -8.09
N LYS A 112 -10.19 30.47 -9.24
CA LYS A 112 -10.97 31.70 -9.53
C LYS A 112 -12.42 31.40 -9.90
N LEU A 113 -12.70 30.25 -10.49
CA LEU A 113 -13.99 29.87 -11.03
C LEU A 113 -14.83 29.03 -10.04
N ILE A 114 -14.18 28.25 -9.22
CA ILE A 114 -14.78 27.38 -8.19
C ILE A 114 -14.12 27.72 -6.85
N ASN A 115 -14.90 27.78 -5.79
CA ASN A 115 -14.33 27.95 -4.43
C ASN A 115 -13.66 26.64 -3.99
N ALA A 116 -12.46 26.76 -3.43
CA ALA A 116 -11.73 25.62 -2.89
C ALA A 116 -12.50 24.88 -1.77
N ASP A 117 -13.31 25.61 -0.98
CA ASP A 117 -14.19 25.03 0.04
C ASP A 117 -15.29 24.11 -0.55
N GLN A 118 -15.65 24.32 -1.83
CA GLN A 118 -16.64 23.51 -2.55
C GLN A 118 -16.02 22.39 -3.39
N GLU A 119 -14.72 22.50 -3.66
CA GLU A 119 -13.98 21.53 -4.48
C GLU A 119 -12.58 21.32 -3.90
N PRO A 120 -12.46 20.44 -2.90
CA PRO A 120 -11.22 20.19 -2.19
C PRO A 120 -10.06 19.68 -3.07
N LEU A 121 -10.36 19.11 -4.25
CA LEU A 121 -9.34 18.66 -5.21
C LEU A 121 -8.47 19.80 -5.76
N ILE A 122 -8.91 21.07 -5.61
CA ILE A 122 -8.08 22.23 -5.95
C ILE A 122 -6.82 22.24 -5.06
N HIS A 123 -6.96 21.95 -3.77
CA HIS A 123 -5.82 21.86 -2.85
C HIS A 123 -4.85 20.73 -3.23
N LEU A 124 -5.39 19.60 -3.70
CA LEU A 124 -4.56 18.51 -4.21
C LEU A 124 -3.75 18.94 -5.45
N LEU A 125 -4.40 19.61 -6.41
CA LEU A 125 -3.72 20.14 -7.61
C LEU A 125 -2.64 21.15 -7.25
N GLU A 126 -2.92 22.04 -6.31
CA GLU A 126 -1.95 23.03 -5.82
C GLU A 126 -0.76 22.35 -5.11
N ALA A 127 -1.02 21.35 -4.26
CA ALA A 127 0.03 20.58 -3.60
C ALA A 127 0.90 19.82 -4.60
N GLN A 128 0.30 19.12 -5.56
CA GLN A 128 1.05 18.42 -6.61
C GLN A 128 1.86 19.38 -7.49
N THR A 129 1.29 20.55 -7.80
CA THR A 129 2.02 21.56 -8.56
C THR A 129 3.23 22.08 -7.78
N ALA A 130 3.08 22.34 -6.48
CA ALA A 130 4.18 22.77 -5.61
C ALA A 130 5.29 21.70 -5.53
N LEU A 131 4.93 20.41 -5.44
CA LEU A 131 5.91 19.31 -5.49
C LEU A 131 6.69 19.29 -6.81
N LEU A 132 6.01 19.48 -7.95
CA LEU A 132 6.66 19.53 -9.27
C LEU A 132 7.60 20.75 -9.42
N GLU A 133 7.33 21.82 -8.71
CA GLU A 133 8.15 23.02 -8.67
C GLU A 133 9.29 22.96 -7.66
N GLY A 134 9.33 21.88 -6.83
CA GLY A 134 10.31 21.71 -5.76
C GLY A 134 10.02 22.55 -4.51
N ASP A 135 8.84 23.20 -4.44
CA ASP A 135 8.42 23.93 -3.23
C ASP A 135 7.70 23.01 -2.25
N HIS A 136 8.51 22.23 -1.55
CA HIS A 136 8.04 21.21 -0.59
C HIS A 136 7.31 21.84 0.60
N ASP A 137 7.71 23.05 1.03
CA ASP A 137 7.04 23.74 2.14
C ASP A 137 5.63 24.20 1.74
N ALA A 138 5.45 24.68 0.50
CA ALA A 138 4.11 25.01 0.00
C ALA A 138 3.24 23.76 -0.15
N ALA A 139 3.80 22.67 -0.66
CA ALA A 139 3.10 21.39 -0.78
C ALA A 139 2.64 20.88 0.60
N ARG A 140 3.53 20.90 1.59
CA ARG A 140 3.24 20.50 2.96
C ARG A 140 2.08 21.30 3.56
N ARG A 141 2.12 22.64 3.46
CA ARG A 141 1.02 23.50 3.94
C ARG A 141 -0.33 23.16 3.30
N LYS A 142 -0.31 22.80 1.98
CA LYS A 142 -1.54 22.38 1.28
C LYS A 142 -2.05 21.03 1.75
N PHE A 143 -1.18 20.05 1.96
CA PHE A 143 -1.56 18.77 2.52
C PHE A 143 -2.06 18.89 3.98
N GLU A 144 -1.46 19.78 4.78
CA GLU A 144 -1.94 20.08 6.14
C GLU A 144 -3.35 20.67 6.12
N ALA A 145 -3.63 21.60 5.22
CA ALA A 145 -4.99 22.17 5.06
C ALA A 145 -6.04 21.12 4.65
N MET A 146 -5.63 20.07 3.92
CA MET A 146 -6.53 18.98 3.53
C MET A 146 -6.89 18.05 4.71
N LEU A 147 -6.23 18.15 5.86
CA LEU A 147 -6.54 17.32 7.03
C LEU A 147 -7.85 17.70 7.72
N ASP A 148 -8.29 18.94 7.55
CA ASP A 148 -9.48 19.48 8.18
C ASP A 148 -10.76 18.94 7.52
N ASP A 149 -10.73 18.69 6.21
CA ASP A 149 -11.84 18.14 5.45
C ASP A 149 -11.84 16.60 5.46
N PRO A 150 -12.93 15.96 5.90
CA PRO A 150 -13.04 14.49 5.94
C PRO A 150 -12.83 13.82 4.57
N GLU A 151 -13.24 14.46 3.46
CA GLU A 151 -13.14 13.88 2.11
C GLU A 151 -11.70 13.84 1.60
N THR A 152 -10.89 14.84 1.95
CA THR A 152 -9.49 14.95 1.50
C THR A 152 -8.47 14.55 2.55
N ARG A 153 -8.88 14.30 3.78
CA ARG A 153 -8.00 13.97 4.92
C ARG A 153 -7.01 12.85 4.60
N LEU A 154 -7.48 11.78 3.97
CA LEU A 154 -6.62 10.65 3.61
C LEU A 154 -5.59 11.02 2.53
N LEU A 155 -5.95 11.89 1.60
CA LEU A 155 -5.02 12.40 0.59
C LEU A 155 -3.96 13.31 1.22
N GLY A 156 -4.37 14.18 2.14
CA GLY A 156 -3.46 15.03 2.93
C GLY A 156 -2.48 14.19 3.74
N LEU A 157 -2.96 13.19 4.48
CA LEU A 157 -2.12 12.26 5.23
C LEU A 157 -1.15 11.50 4.33
N ARG A 158 -1.59 11.05 3.15
CA ARG A 158 -0.72 10.39 2.18
C ARG A 158 0.39 11.31 1.67
N GLY A 159 0.03 12.56 1.34
CA GLY A 159 1.00 13.55 0.90
C GLY A 159 2.06 13.86 1.96
N LEU A 160 1.63 14.07 3.20
CA LEU A 160 2.54 14.31 4.34
C LEU A 160 3.42 13.09 4.66
N TYR A 161 2.87 11.88 4.55
CA TYR A 161 3.63 10.65 4.70
C TYR A 161 4.77 10.55 3.67
N LEU A 162 4.46 10.77 2.38
CA LEU A 162 5.46 10.70 1.31
C LEU A 162 6.54 11.79 1.45
N GLU A 163 6.15 12.97 1.92
CA GLU A 163 7.10 14.04 2.17
C GLU A 163 8.02 13.74 3.36
N ALA A 164 7.48 13.14 4.43
CA ALA A 164 8.27 12.69 5.56
C ALA A 164 9.25 11.56 5.18
N GLU A 165 8.81 10.59 4.36
CA GLU A 165 9.67 9.54 3.81
C GLU A 165 10.82 10.13 2.97
N ARG A 166 10.51 11.12 2.11
CA ARG A 166 11.51 11.81 1.29
C ARG A 166 12.57 12.52 2.14
N LEU A 167 12.17 13.11 3.25
CA LEU A 167 13.08 13.79 4.20
C LEU A 167 13.81 12.81 5.12
N GLY A 168 13.47 11.52 5.09
CA GLY A 168 14.01 10.53 6.02
C GLY A 168 13.47 10.67 7.45
N ASP A 169 12.43 11.49 7.66
CA ASP A 169 11.79 11.64 8.98
C ASP A 169 10.81 10.50 9.24
N ARG A 170 11.37 9.38 9.71
CA ARG A 170 10.60 8.16 10.02
C ARG A 170 9.55 8.40 11.10
N ASN A 171 9.78 9.32 12.04
CA ASN A 171 8.82 9.56 13.11
C ASN A 171 7.57 10.28 12.58
N ALA A 172 7.76 11.30 11.75
CA ALA A 172 6.66 11.97 11.07
C ALA A 172 5.91 11.03 10.12
N ALA A 173 6.64 10.23 9.33
CA ALA A 173 6.03 9.25 8.42
C ALA A 173 5.11 8.27 9.19
N ARG A 174 5.60 7.67 10.28
CA ARG A 174 4.81 6.78 11.15
C ARG A 174 3.60 7.48 11.76
N HIS A 175 3.77 8.72 12.22
CA HIS A 175 2.66 9.50 12.77
C HIS A 175 1.52 9.68 11.75
N TYR A 176 1.85 10.07 10.51
CA TYR A 176 0.85 10.25 9.46
C TYR A 176 0.24 8.91 9.02
N ALA A 177 1.05 7.86 8.92
CA ALA A 177 0.58 6.51 8.62
C ALA A 177 -0.40 6.00 9.69
N GLY A 178 -0.07 6.16 10.99
CA GLY A 178 -0.94 5.76 12.10
C GLY A 178 -2.29 6.48 12.09
N ARG A 179 -2.29 7.79 11.82
CA ARG A 179 -3.54 8.56 11.65
C ARG A 179 -4.36 8.08 10.46
N ALA A 180 -3.71 7.73 9.34
CA ALA A 180 -4.41 7.21 8.17
C ALA A 180 -4.96 5.80 8.42
N ALA A 181 -4.21 4.92 9.09
CA ALA A 181 -4.63 3.57 9.46
C ALA A 181 -5.84 3.57 10.41
N ALA A 182 -5.90 4.54 11.34
CA ALA A 182 -7.04 4.72 12.25
C ALA A 182 -8.34 5.07 11.50
N VAL A 183 -8.25 5.87 10.42
CA VAL A 183 -9.40 6.26 9.60
C VAL A 183 -9.76 5.19 8.57
N ALA A 184 -8.75 4.57 7.95
CA ALA A 184 -8.91 3.67 6.83
C ALA A 184 -7.93 2.48 6.92
N PRO A 185 -8.20 1.48 7.79
CA PRO A 185 -7.32 0.33 8.00
C PRO A 185 -7.16 -0.57 6.76
N GLN A 186 -7.94 -0.34 5.71
CA GLN A 186 -7.81 -1.03 4.42
C GLN A 186 -6.68 -0.47 3.53
N LEU A 187 -6.06 0.65 3.89
CA LEU A 187 -4.98 1.25 3.11
C LEU A 187 -3.64 0.57 3.43
N GLY A 188 -3.13 -0.25 2.52
CA GLY A 188 -1.91 -1.05 2.70
C GLY A 188 -0.73 -0.24 3.22
N TRP A 189 -0.39 0.87 2.56
CA TRP A 189 0.76 1.71 2.95
C TRP A 189 0.68 2.26 4.39
N ALA A 190 -0.52 2.64 4.84
CA ALA A 190 -0.73 3.18 6.17
C ALA A 190 -0.67 2.09 7.24
N THR A 191 -1.32 0.96 6.96
CA THR A 191 -1.42 -0.14 7.90
C THR A 191 -0.11 -0.90 8.03
N GLU A 192 0.64 -1.09 6.95
CA GLU A 192 1.93 -1.77 6.95
C GLU A 192 2.95 -1.02 7.82
N SER A 193 3.13 0.28 7.60
CA SER A 193 3.99 1.13 8.44
C SER A 193 3.53 1.18 9.90
N THR A 194 2.21 1.13 10.15
CA THR A 194 1.68 1.14 11.52
C THR A 194 1.88 -0.20 12.22
N ILE A 195 1.72 -1.33 11.50
CA ILE A 195 2.00 -2.67 12.04
C ILE A 195 3.48 -2.79 12.43
N GLU A 196 4.39 -2.29 11.58
CA GLU A 196 5.83 -2.28 11.85
C GLU A 196 6.16 -1.44 13.08
N GLU A 197 5.54 -0.27 13.23
CA GLU A 197 5.72 0.59 14.40
C GLU A 197 5.20 -0.06 15.69
N LEU A 198 4.00 -0.65 15.65
CA LEU A 198 3.42 -1.35 16.78
C LEU A 198 4.27 -2.57 17.18
N ALA A 199 4.76 -3.32 16.18
CA ALA A 199 5.66 -4.45 16.39
C ALA A 199 7.00 -4.02 17.01
N ALA A 200 7.59 -2.91 16.55
CA ALA A 200 8.81 -2.36 17.13
C ALA A 200 8.64 -1.87 18.59
N ARG A 201 7.42 -1.53 18.98
CA ARG A 201 7.06 -1.13 20.36
C ARG A 201 6.51 -2.28 21.20
N ALA A 202 6.55 -3.51 20.70
CA ALA A 202 5.98 -4.70 21.34
C ALA A 202 4.46 -4.59 21.65
N GLN A 203 3.73 -3.76 20.89
CA GLN A 203 2.28 -3.60 20.99
C GLN A 203 1.57 -4.62 20.10
N TRP A 204 1.73 -5.89 20.42
CA TRP A 204 1.33 -7.03 19.58
C TRP A 204 -0.17 -7.08 19.27
N ASP A 205 -1.02 -6.75 20.26
CA ASP A 205 -2.48 -6.82 20.09
C ASP A 205 -2.99 -5.82 19.07
N GLY A 206 -2.50 -4.57 19.12
CA GLY A 206 -2.85 -3.55 18.13
C GLY A 206 -2.39 -3.94 16.71
N ALA A 207 -1.18 -4.51 16.57
CA ALA A 207 -0.70 -5.01 15.29
C ALA A 207 -1.56 -6.16 14.76
N LEU A 208 -1.96 -7.11 15.62
CA LEU A 208 -2.83 -8.24 15.27
C LEU A 208 -4.23 -7.79 14.83
N GLU A 209 -4.79 -6.77 15.47
CA GLU A 209 -6.08 -6.18 15.08
C GLU A 209 -6.01 -5.56 13.68
N LEU A 210 -4.94 -4.84 13.35
CA LEU A 210 -4.75 -4.26 12.03
C LEU A 210 -4.61 -5.33 10.92
N VAL A 211 -3.84 -6.40 11.18
CA VAL A 211 -3.74 -7.55 10.25
C VAL A 211 -5.11 -8.21 10.05
N ALA A 212 -5.90 -8.36 11.13
CA ALA A 212 -7.24 -8.92 11.04
C ALA A 212 -8.18 -8.03 10.22
N ALA A 213 -8.11 -6.70 10.38
CA ALA A 213 -8.87 -5.73 9.61
C ALA A 213 -8.51 -5.78 8.11
N GLN A 214 -7.22 -5.85 7.75
CA GLN A 214 -6.78 -6.03 6.36
C GLN A 214 -7.29 -7.34 5.74
N LYS A 215 -7.24 -8.44 6.49
CA LYS A 215 -7.76 -9.74 6.04
C LYS A 215 -9.28 -9.70 5.81
N SER A 216 -10.04 -9.05 6.69
CA SER A 216 -11.50 -8.95 6.57
C SER A 216 -11.93 -8.16 5.33
N THR A 217 -11.17 -7.14 4.94
CA THR A 217 -11.41 -6.32 3.73
C THR A 217 -10.91 -6.97 2.44
N LYS A 218 -10.34 -8.19 2.50
CA LYS A 218 -9.77 -8.93 1.36
C LYS A 218 -8.71 -8.13 0.57
N ARG A 219 -8.00 -7.23 1.22
CA ARG A 219 -6.95 -6.41 0.58
C ARG A 219 -5.60 -7.10 0.51
N ILE A 220 -5.37 -8.03 1.42
CA ILE A 220 -4.18 -8.87 1.42
C ILE A 220 -4.56 -10.33 1.22
N GLU A 221 -3.68 -11.06 0.58
CA GLU A 221 -3.86 -12.49 0.37
C GLU A 221 -3.90 -13.22 1.72
N PRO A 222 -4.79 -14.21 1.88
CA PRO A 222 -4.91 -14.96 3.15
C PRO A 222 -3.60 -15.59 3.62
N ALA A 223 -2.74 -16.02 2.69
CA ALA A 223 -1.43 -16.57 3.00
C ALA A 223 -0.50 -15.54 3.66
N VAL A 224 -0.44 -14.31 3.10
CA VAL A 224 0.34 -13.20 3.63
C VAL A 224 -0.18 -12.77 5.01
N ALA A 225 -1.51 -12.63 5.15
CA ALA A 225 -2.12 -12.31 6.44
C ALA A 225 -1.81 -13.36 7.52
N ASN A 226 -1.88 -14.65 7.16
CA ASN A 226 -1.57 -15.73 8.07
C ASN A 226 -0.08 -15.74 8.46
N ARG A 227 0.82 -15.38 7.53
CA ARG A 227 2.26 -15.26 7.80
C ARG A 227 2.55 -14.11 8.75
N GLN A 228 2.04 -12.90 8.49
CA GLN A 228 2.20 -11.74 9.36
C GLN A 228 1.63 -12.02 10.76
N ARG A 229 0.44 -12.62 10.83
CA ARG A 229 -0.17 -13.02 12.09
C ARG A 229 0.70 -14.03 12.85
N ALA A 230 1.27 -15.03 12.18
CA ALA A 230 2.15 -16.00 12.81
C ALA A 230 3.42 -15.36 13.36
N VAL A 231 4.03 -14.43 12.64
CA VAL A 231 5.20 -13.65 13.09
C VAL A 231 4.89 -12.86 14.36
N LEU A 232 3.80 -12.09 14.37
CA LEU A 232 3.38 -11.29 15.52
C LEU A 232 3.01 -12.15 16.74
N LEU A 233 2.31 -13.27 16.53
CA LEU A 233 1.97 -14.20 17.60
C LEU A 233 3.21 -14.91 18.17
N THR A 234 4.22 -15.20 17.34
CA THR A 234 5.48 -15.79 17.80
C THR A 234 6.23 -14.82 18.71
N ALA A 235 6.30 -13.55 18.32
CA ALA A 235 6.90 -12.50 19.13
C ALA A 235 6.14 -12.25 20.43
N LYS A 236 4.81 -12.16 20.35
CA LYS A 236 3.94 -12.05 21.53
C LYS A 236 4.15 -13.22 22.50
N ALA A 237 4.28 -14.43 21.98
CA ALA A 237 4.51 -15.61 22.81
C ALA A 237 5.87 -15.57 23.51
N ALA A 238 6.91 -15.04 22.85
CA ALA A 238 8.22 -14.87 23.43
C ALA A 238 8.20 -13.86 24.59
N ASP A 239 7.57 -12.70 24.39
CA ASP A 239 7.45 -11.65 25.41
C ASP A 239 6.64 -12.09 26.64
N LEU A 240 5.55 -12.82 26.40
CA LEU A 240 4.65 -13.27 27.47
C LEU A 240 5.11 -14.56 28.16
N MET A 241 6.20 -15.17 27.71
CA MET A 241 6.65 -16.48 28.20
C MET A 241 6.77 -16.55 29.73
N ASP A 242 7.24 -15.49 30.35
CA ASP A 242 7.45 -15.40 31.80
C ASP A 242 6.34 -14.65 32.52
N ALA A 243 5.75 -13.64 31.88
CA ALA A 243 4.72 -12.78 32.47
C ALA A 243 3.33 -13.45 32.49
N ASP A 244 2.93 -14.08 31.39
CA ASP A 244 1.65 -14.80 31.24
C ASP A 244 1.86 -16.07 30.41
N PRO A 245 2.27 -17.19 31.05
CA PRO A 245 2.50 -18.46 30.36
C PRO A 245 1.26 -19.03 29.65
N ALA A 246 0.04 -18.69 30.12
CA ALA A 246 -1.18 -19.17 29.49
C ALA A 246 -1.45 -18.46 28.16
N ALA A 247 -1.33 -17.13 28.15
CA ALA A 247 -1.42 -16.34 26.93
C ALA A 247 -0.29 -16.66 25.95
N ALA A 248 0.95 -16.83 26.44
CA ALA A 248 2.09 -17.25 25.64
C ALA A 248 1.83 -18.60 24.95
N ARG A 249 1.27 -19.57 25.68
CA ARG A 249 0.91 -20.88 25.11
C ARG A 249 -0.15 -20.74 24.01
N ALA A 250 -1.21 -19.96 24.24
CA ALA A 250 -2.24 -19.77 23.25
C ALA A 250 -1.67 -19.13 21.97
N ALA A 251 -0.87 -18.08 22.10
CA ALA A 251 -0.25 -17.38 20.99
C ALA A 251 0.73 -18.29 20.20
N ALA A 252 1.62 -19.01 20.90
CA ALA A 252 2.60 -19.89 20.26
C ALA A 252 1.95 -21.05 19.47
N LEU A 253 0.92 -21.67 20.05
CA LEU A 253 0.21 -22.77 19.37
C LEU A 253 -0.60 -22.27 18.18
N GLU A 254 -1.21 -21.08 18.27
CA GLU A 254 -1.89 -20.44 17.13
C GLU A 254 -0.89 -20.08 16.02
N ALA A 255 0.24 -19.48 16.35
CA ALA A 255 1.31 -19.18 15.39
C ALA A 255 1.75 -20.42 14.60
N ASN A 256 2.06 -21.51 15.32
CA ASN A 256 2.46 -22.76 14.68
C ASN A 256 1.34 -23.42 13.86
N LYS A 257 0.08 -23.24 14.24
CA LYS A 257 -1.07 -23.71 13.44
C LYS A 257 -1.23 -22.94 12.14
N LEU A 258 -0.99 -21.61 12.15
CA LEU A 258 -1.07 -20.76 10.96
C LEU A 258 0.07 -21.02 9.98
N GLN A 259 1.28 -21.28 10.50
CA GLN A 259 2.49 -21.50 9.71
C GLN A 259 3.34 -22.63 10.33
N PRO A 260 3.01 -23.91 10.06
CA PRO A 260 3.71 -25.04 10.66
C PRO A 260 5.18 -25.19 10.24
N GLU A 261 5.54 -24.63 9.09
CA GLU A 261 6.89 -24.66 8.52
C GLU A 261 7.76 -23.48 9.00
N PHE A 262 7.16 -22.52 9.71
CA PHE A 262 7.88 -21.38 10.25
C PHE A 262 8.66 -21.79 11.50
N VAL A 263 9.97 -21.94 11.36
CA VAL A 263 10.87 -22.40 12.42
C VAL A 263 10.70 -21.63 13.74
N PRO A 264 10.68 -20.28 13.78
CA PRO A 264 10.50 -19.56 15.04
C PRO A 264 9.16 -19.85 15.73
N ALA A 265 8.06 -20.03 14.98
CA ALA A 265 6.77 -20.41 15.57
C ALA A 265 6.79 -21.84 16.14
N ALA A 266 7.43 -22.77 15.44
CA ALA A 266 7.60 -24.13 15.91
C ALA A 266 8.45 -24.19 17.19
N LEU A 267 9.52 -23.42 17.26
CA LEU A 267 10.37 -23.29 18.44
C LEU A 267 9.61 -22.68 19.63
N ALA A 268 8.88 -21.58 19.42
CA ALA A 268 8.08 -20.95 20.46
C ALA A 268 7.02 -21.92 21.01
N ALA A 269 6.29 -22.61 20.12
CA ALA A 269 5.29 -23.60 20.52
C ALA A 269 5.92 -24.78 21.29
N ALA A 270 7.07 -25.27 20.83
CA ALA A 270 7.78 -26.37 21.52
C ALA A 270 8.29 -25.92 22.88
N ARG A 271 8.92 -24.75 23.03
CA ARG A 271 9.40 -24.22 24.31
C ARG A 271 8.28 -24.13 25.35
N VAL A 272 7.12 -23.57 24.97
CA VAL A 272 5.97 -23.48 25.87
C VAL A 272 5.40 -24.83 26.26
N LEU A 273 5.36 -25.81 25.34
CA LEU A 273 4.93 -27.17 25.64
C LEU A 273 5.90 -27.88 26.55
N LEU A 274 7.21 -27.70 26.37
CA LEU A 274 8.24 -28.29 27.24
C LEU A 274 8.19 -27.73 28.66
N ARG A 275 7.91 -26.43 28.83
CA ARG A 275 7.68 -25.82 30.16
C ARG A 275 6.48 -26.46 30.90
N ASN A 276 5.50 -26.96 30.15
CA ASN A 276 4.33 -27.65 30.69
C ASN A 276 4.50 -29.20 30.71
N ASP A 277 5.71 -29.68 30.55
CA ASP A 277 6.08 -31.10 30.49
C ASP A 277 5.35 -31.92 29.39
N ASP A 278 4.81 -31.23 28.38
CA ASP A 278 4.12 -31.86 27.25
C ASP A 278 5.11 -32.26 26.12
N VAL A 279 6.13 -33.02 26.49
CA VAL A 279 7.26 -33.41 25.62
C VAL A 279 6.79 -34.10 24.34
N ARG A 280 5.70 -34.89 24.40
CA ARG A 280 5.22 -35.63 23.22
C ARG A 280 4.68 -34.68 22.13
N LYS A 281 3.96 -33.63 22.53
CA LYS A 281 3.44 -32.64 21.55
C LYS A 281 4.57 -31.77 21.04
N ALA A 282 5.45 -31.30 21.91
CA ALA A 282 6.63 -30.53 21.51
C ALA A 282 7.47 -31.28 20.47
N SER A 283 7.79 -32.59 20.75
CA SER A 283 8.55 -33.42 19.81
C SER A 283 7.86 -33.52 18.43
N LYS A 284 6.53 -33.69 18.38
CA LYS A 284 5.80 -33.75 17.08
C LYS A 284 5.90 -32.46 16.28
N ILE A 285 5.81 -31.30 16.95
CA ILE A 285 5.96 -30.01 16.30
C ILE A 285 7.38 -29.86 15.74
N LEU A 286 8.39 -30.14 16.54
CA LEU A 286 9.80 -30.07 16.12
C LEU A 286 10.12 -31.04 14.98
N GLU A 287 9.60 -32.28 15.04
CA GLU A 287 9.74 -33.25 13.95
C GLU A 287 9.09 -32.79 12.66
N HIS A 288 7.96 -32.07 12.74
CA HIS A 288 7.31 -31.51 11.56
C HIS A 288 8.15 -30.38 10.94
N ALA A 289 8.60 -29.42 11.75
CA ALA A 289 9.48 -28.35 11.31
C ALA A 289 10.79 -28.86 10.72
N TRP A 290 11.40 -29.91 11.36
CA TRP A 290 12.62 -30.56 10.89
C TRP A 290 12.47 -31.20 9.51
N ARG A 291 11.34 -31.86 9.23
CA ARG A 291 11.09 -32.42 7.90
C ARG A 291 10.96 -31.37 6.81
N ALA A 292 10.37 -30.22 7.14
CA ALA A 292 10.25 -29.11 6.21
C ALA A 292 11.62 -28.46 5.96
N ALA A 293 12.28 -27.98 7.00
CA ALA A 293 13.58 -27.33 6.94
C ALA A 293 14.44 -27.74 8.17
N PRO A 294 15.48 -28.58 7.99
CA PRO A 294 16.44 -28.84 9.05
C PRO A 294 17.12 -27.58 9.54
N HIS A 295 17.02 -27.32 10.86
CA HIS A 295 17.52 -26.08 11.46
C HIS A 295 18.25 -26.42 12.78
N PRO A 296 19.42 -25.85 13.08
CA PRO A 296 20.20 -26.17 14.26
C PRO A 296 19.43 -25.94 15.56
N GLU A 297 18.69 -24.85 15.72
CA GLU A 297 17.87 -24.57 16.90
C GLU A 297 16.76 -25.62 17.11
N VAL A 298 16.19 -26.16 16.01
CA VAL A 298 15.18 -27.24 16.10
C VAL A 298 15.82 -28.52 16.57
N ALA A 299 17.02 -28.86 16.08
CA ALA A 299 17.77 -30.01 16.51
C ALA A 299 18.14 -29.92 17.99
N ASP A 300 18.69 -28.79 18.39
CA ASP A 300 19.10 -28.55 19.77
C ASP A 300 17.90 -28.69 20.74
N LEU A 301 16.80 -28.00 20.49
CA LEU A 301 15.61 -28.09 21.35
C LEU A 301 14.99 -29.49 21.37
N TYR A 302 15.06 -30.23 20.26
CA TYR A 302 14.58 -31.63 20.22
C TYR A 302 15.45 -32.57 21.00
N ILE A 303 16.77 -32.47 20.88
CA ILE A 303 17.77 -33.32 21.55
C ILE A 303 17.67 -33.10 23.07
N HIS A 304 17.53 -31.84 23.50
CA HIS A 304 17.45 -31.45 24.91
C HIS A 304 16.04 -31.37 25.47
N ALA A 305 15.02 -31.87 24.74
CA ALA A 305 13.60 -31.76 25.11
C ALA A 305 13.23 -32.36 26.49
N ARG A 306 14.05 -33.21 27.07
CA ARG A 306 13.87 -33.76 28.43
C ARG A 306 15.02 -33.37 29.32
N SER A 307 14.72 -32.73 30.41
CA SER A 307 15.67 -32.44 31.45
C SER A 307 16.12 -33.74 32.12
N GLY A 308 17.44 -33.92 32.34
CA GLY A 308 18.00 -35.07 33.01
C GLY A 308 18.24 -36.33 32.15
N ASP A 309 18.02 -36.29 30.85
CA ASP A 309 18.37 -37.42 29.96
C ASP A 309 19.89 -37.62 29.90
N ALA A 310 20.29 -38.93 29.88
CA ALA A 310 21.68 -39.31 29.66
C ALA A 310 22.15 -38.88 28.25
N MET A 311 23.45 -38.61 28.11
CA MET A 311 24.04 -38.18 26.81
C MET A 311 23.77 -39.20 25.69
N LEU A 312 23.78 -40.49 26.00
CA LEU A 312 23.43 -41.55 25.04
C LEU A 312 21.98 -41.49 24.57
N ASP A 313 21.05 -41.02 25.39
CA ASP A 313 19.65 -40.86 24.98
C ASP A 313 19.45 -39.59 24.12
N ARG A 314 20.21 -38.54 24.37
CA ARG A 314 20.34 -37.38 23.50
C ARG A 314 20.89 -37.77 22.12
N LEU A 315 21.96 -38.57 22.08
CA LEU A 315 22.51 -39.12 20.84
C LEU A 315 21.50 -39.96 20.05
N LYS A 316 20.68 -40.78 20.72
CA LYS A 316 19.60 -41.53 20.06
C LYS A 316 18.58 -40.60 19.42
N ARG A 317 18.24 -39.47 20.06
CA ARG A 317 17.34 -38.49 19.49
C ARG A 317 17.96 -37.79 18.28
N ALA A 318 19.24 -37.43 18.33
CA ALA A 318 19.95 -36.85 17.19
C ALA A 318 19.94 -37.81 15.99
N ARG A 319 20.23 -39.10 16.22
CA ARG A 319 20.15 -40.13 15.16
C ARG A 319 18.73 -40.26 14.58
N LYS A 320 17.68 -40.12 15.41
CA LYS A 320 16.30 -40.12 14.93
C LYS A 320 16.00 -38.95 14.01
N LEU A 321 16.53 -37.74 14.28
CA LEU A 321 16.43 -36.62 13.38
C LEU A 321 17.15 -36.89 12.05
N GLN A 322 18.33 -37.48 12.09
CA GLN A 322 19.09 -37.85 10.90
C GLN A 322 18.33 -38.88 10.04
N ASP A 323 17.66 -39.87 10.65
CA ASP A 323 16.84 -40.84 9.93
C ASP A 323 15.65 -40.20 9.20
N MET A 324 15.10 -39.09 9.73
CA MET A 324 14.01 -38.36 9.09
C MET A 324 14.48 -37.56 7.89
N LYS A 325 15.74 -37.10 7.88
CA LYS A 325 16.30 -36.25 6.81
C LYS A 325 17.73 -36.70 6.51
N LYS A 326 17.84 -37.81 5.83
CA LYS A 326 19.14 -38.37 5.43
C LYS A 326 19.87 -37.46 4.44
N ASN A 327 21.18 -37.50 4.44
CA ASN A 327 22.04 -36.72 3.55
C ASN A 327 21.83 -35.18 3.66
N HIS A 328 21.68 -34.67 4.86
CA HIS A 328 21.62 -33.25 5.13
C HIS A 328 22.73 -32.86 6.13
N ALA A 329 23.46 -31.80 5.84
CA ALA A 329 24.59 -31.35 6.66
C ALA A 329 24.19 -31.09 8.11
N GLU A 330 23.06 -30.38 8.35
CA GLU A 330 22.55 -30.13 9.72
C GLU A 330 22.21 -31.42 10.47
N ALA A 331 21.74 -32.45 9.77
CA ALA A 331 21.43 -33.72 10.41
C ALA A 331 22.69 -34.44 10.89
N SER A 332 23.73 -34.47 10.06
CA SER A 332 25.02 -35.02 10.45
C SER A 332 25.70 -34.18 11.54
N LEU A 333 25.63 -32.85 11.48
CA LEU A 333 26.16 -31.97 12.53
C LEU A 333 25.44 -32.15 13.87
N ALA A 334 24.12 -32.33 13.87
CA ALA A 334 23.35 -32.59 15.09
C ALA A 334 23.77 -33.90 15.75
N VAL A 335 24.03 -34.97 14.96
CA VAL A 335 24.55 -36.25 15.50
C VAL A 335 26.00 -36.10 15.95
N ALA A 336 26.83 -35.40 15.19
CA ALA A 336 28.23 -35.17 15.54
C ALA A 336 28.38 -34.44 16.88
N ARG A 337 27.60 -33.35 17.12
CA ARG A 337 27.58 -32.65 18.41
C ARG A 337 27.10 -33.54 19.54
N ALA A 338 25.98 -34.26 19.35
CA ALA A 338 25.44 -35.15 20.38
C ALA A 338 26.38 -36.36 20.67
N ALA A 339 27.13 -36.84 19.68
CA ALA A 339 28.15 -37.90 19.87
C ALA A 339 29.38 -37.35 20.60
N PHE A 340 29.79 -36.12 20.28
CA PHE A 340 30.87 -35.44 21.01
C PHE A 340 30.55 -35.29 22.49
N ASP A 341 29.33 -34.79 22.81
CA ASP A 341 28.86 -34.66 24.19
C ASP A 341 28.80 -36.03 24.93
N ALA A 342 28.55 -37.11 24.19
CA ALA A 342 28.54 -38.46 24.72
C ALA A 342 29.93 -39.12 24.80
N ASN A 343 31.00 -38.38 24.47
CA ASN A 343 32.39 -38.85 24.36
C ASN A 343 32.59 -40.02 23.35
N ASP A 344 31.65 -40.15 22.38
CA ASP A 344 31.79 -41.04 21.23
C ASP A 344 32.51 -40.31 20.07
N TYR A 345 33.80 -40.01 20.29
CA TYR A 345 34.62 -39.22 19.36
C TYR A 345 34.72 -39.86 17.97
N ARG A 346 34.68 -41.18 17.87
CA ARG A 346 34.72 -41.90 16.61
C ARG A 346 33.47 -41.61 15.77
N SER A 347 32.29 -41.69 16.37
CA SER A 347 31.04 -41.35 15.68
C SER A 347 30.95 -39.84 15.39
N ALA A 348 31.37 -39.00 16.33
CA ALA A 348 31.39 -37.55 16.16
C ALA A 348 32.23 -37.15 14.95
N ARG A 349 33.45 -37.69 14.80
CA ARG A 349 34.34 -37.42 13.66
C ARG A 349 33.72 -37.88 12.34
N ALA A 350 33.22 -39.12 12.30
CA ALA A 350 32.63 -39.66 11.08
C ALA A 350 31.45 -38.82 10.55
N GLU A 351 30.59 -38.35 11.47
CA GLU A 351 29.44 -37.52 11.11
C GLU A 351 29.82 -36.07 10.78
N ALA A 352 30.80 -35.48 11.48
CA ALA A 352 31.33 -34.16 11.12
C ALA A 352 31.97 -34.16 9.72
N GLU A 353 32.75 -35.21 9.40
CA GLU A 353 33.30 -35.40 8.06
C GLU A 353 32.19 -35.65 7.01
N ALA A 354 31.11 -36.35 7.37
CA ALA A 354 29.94 -36.51 6.49
C ALA A 354 29.26 -35.18 6.20
N ALA A 355 29.12 -34.33 7.21
CA ALA A 355 28.57 -32.99 7.05
C ALA A 355 29.42 -32.14 6.08
N ILE A 356 30.75 -32.18 6.21
CA ILE A 356 31.67 -31.45 5.32
C ILE A 356 31.56 -31.95 3.87
N ARG A 357 31.36 -33.24 3.66
CA ARG A 357 31.19 -33.80 2.30
C ARG A 357 29.90 -33.30 1.64
N ILE A 358 28.87 -32.96 2.42
CA ILE A 358 27.59 -32.44 1.92
C ILE A 358 27.68 -30.94 1.74
N ASP A 359 28.16 -30.24 2.78
CA ASP A 359 28.24 -28.77 2.79
C ASP A 359 29.38 -28.35 3.75
N ALA A 360 30.51 -27.94 3.15
CA ALA A 360 31.71 -27.58 3.90
C ALA A 360 31.57 -26.16 4.46
N ARG A 361 31.26 -26.07 5.76
CA ARG A 361 31.04 -24.85 6.51
C ARG A 361 31.99 -24.69 7.70
N GLU A 362 32.17 -23.45 8.16
CA GLU A 362 33.01 -23.07 9.28
C GLU A 362 32.77 -23.94 10.51
N GLY A 363 31.52 -24.06 10.97
CA GLY A 363 31.15 -24.79 12.18
C GLY A 363 31.45 -26.30 12.15
N ALA A 364 31.43 -26.89 10.95
CA ALA A 364 31.80 -28.33 10.81
C ALA A 364 33.30 -28.53 11.01
N TYR A 365 34.15 -27.61 10.54
CA TYR A 365 35.60 -27.66 10.77
C TYR A 365 35.96 -27.30 12.22
N LEU A 366 35.26 -26.34 12.85
CA LEU A 366 35.42 -26.05 14.29
C LEU A 366 35.12 -27.26 15.14
N LEU A 367 33.99 -27.95 14.87
CA LEU A 367 33.63 -29.16 15.59
C LEU A 367 34.69 -30.26 15.43
N LEU A 368 35.32 -30.40 14.26
CA LEU A 368 36.44 -31.34 14.07
C LEU A 368 37.69 -30.92 14.88
N ALA A 369 37.94 -29.63 15.02
CA ALA A 369 39.03 -29.17 15.88
C ALA A 369 38.77 -29.52 17.35
N ASP A 370 37.56 -29.31 17.85
CA ASP A 370 37.13 -29.63 19.21
C ASP A 370 37.25 -31.17 19.48
N ILE A 371 36.79 -31.97 18.50
CA ILE A 371 36.89 -33.44 18.58
C ILE A 371 38.38 -33.88 18.64
N GLU A 372 39.24 -33.30 17.79
CA GLU A 372 40.67 -33.66 17.76
C GLU A 372 41.35 -33.26 19.08
N GLU A 373 41.03 -32.08 19.60
CA GLU A 373 41.58 -31.63 20.89
C GLU A 373 41.16 -32.58 22.04
N ALA A 374 39.87 -32.92 22.11
CA ALA A 374 39.33 -33.77 23.17
C ALA A 374 39.81 -35.25 23.08
N GLU A 375 39.99 -35.80 21.85
CA GLU A 375 40.35 -37.21 21.61
C GLU A 375 41.86 -37.43 21.73
N THR A 376 42.67 -36.56 21.08
CA THR A 376 44.10 -36.81 20.91
C THR A 376 44.98 -35.73 21.53
N GLY A 377 44.52 -34.49 21.73
CA GLY A 377 45.31 -33.37 22.15
C GLY A 377 46.37 -32.93 21.13
N ASP A 378 46.24 -33.35 19.85
CA ASP A 378 47.19 -33.01 18.77
C ASP A 378 46.99 -31.60 18.30
N GLU A 379 47.69 -30.63 18.88
CA GLU A 379 47.65 -29.22 18.49
C GLU A 379 47.96 -28.97 16.99
N GLY A 380 48.75 -29.86 16.37
CA GLY A 380 49.09 -29.71 14.95
C GLY A 380 47.87 -29.90 14.05
N LYS A 381 47.08 -30.94 14.35
CA LYS A 381 45.83 -31.24 13.64
C LYS A 381 44.73 -30.21 13.97
N VAL A 382 44.63 -29.80 15.25
CA VAL A 382 43.71 -28.76 15.68
C VAL A 382 43.94 -27.48 14.85
N ARG A 383 45.20 -27.04 14.75
CA ARG A 383 45.56 -25.86 13.92
C ARG A 383 45.20 -26.05 12.43
N GLN A 384 45.35 -27.26 11.90
CA GLN A 384 44.97 -27.56 10.53
C GLN A 384 43.44 -27.41 10.30
N TRP A 385 42.62 -27.93 11.25
CA TRP A 385 41.17 -27.78 11.17
C TRP A 385 40.72 -26.33 11.33
N LEU A 386 41.30 -25.59 12.26
CA LEU A 386 41.04 -24.16 12.45
C LEU A 386 41.42 -23.34 11.18
N ALA A 387 42.56 -23.67 10.56
CA ALA A 387 42.96 -23.02 9.31
C ALA A 387 41.99 -23.28 8.14
N LYS A 388 41.33 -24.46 8.12
CA LYS A 388 40.27 -24.78 7.17
C LYS A 388 38.98 -24.05 7.53
N ALA A 389 38.61 -23.95 8.82
CA ALA A 389 37.43 -23.21 9.28
C ALA A 389 37.45 -21.74 8.82
N VAL A 390 38.59 -21.05 9.00
CA VAL A 390 38.77 -19.64 8.60
C VAL A 390 38.57 -19.43 7.09
N ARG A 391 38.83 -20.45 6.28
CA ARG A 391 38.69 -20.35 4.81
C ARG A 391 37.35 -20.88 4.30
N ALA A 392 36.57 -21.55 5.14
CA ALA A 392 35.29 -22.10 4.78
C ALA A 392 34.18 -21.04 4.75
N PRO A 393 33.12 -21.23 3.96
CA PRO A 393 31.92 -20.42 4.07
C PRO A 393 31.37 -20.41 5.50
N ARG A 394 30.85 -19.28 5.94
CA ARG A 394 30.21 -19.17 7.24
C ARG A 394 28.95 -20.00 7.34
N ASP A 395 28.61 -20.40 8.56
CA ASP A 395 27.34 -21.06 8.83
C ASP A 395 26.16 -20.12 8.55
N PRO A 396 25.01 -20.68 8.12
CA PRO A 396 23.77 -19.92 8.05
C PRO A 396 23.40 -19.30 9.39
N ALA A 397 22.90 -18.08 9.36
CA ALA A 397 22.45 -17.32 10.51
C ALA A 397 21.19 -16.54 10.16
N TRP A 398 20.53 -15.95 11.16
CA TRP A 398 19.44 -15.03 10.93
C TRP A 398 19.99 -13.69 10.38
N VAL A 399 19.62 -13.34 9.15
CA VAL A 399 20.11 -12.13 8.47
C VAL A 399 18.95 -11.25 8.06
N ALA A 400 18.97 -9.99 8.47
CA ALA A 400 18.01 -8.95 8.04
C ALA A 400 18.76 -7.66 7.70
N ASP A 401 18.54 -7.13 6.51
CA ASP A 401 19.11 -5.85 6.03
C ASP A 401 20.65 -5.71 6.24
N GLY A 402 21.36 -6.85 6.13
CA GLY A 402 22.81 -6.89 6.31
C GLY A 402 23.28 -7.07 7.76
N VAL A 403 22.38 -7.12 8.72
CA VAL A 403 22.68 -7.43 10.12
C VAL A 403 22.53 -8.92 10.35
N VAL A 404 23.52 -9.53 10.99
CA VAL A 404 23.51 -10.92 11.42
C VAL A 404 23.09 -10.97 12.89
N ALA A 405 22.07 -11.77 13.19
CA ALA A 405 21.58 -11.99 14.54
C ALA A 405 21.71 -13.45 14.95
N GLU A 406 21.99 -13.68 16.22
CA GLU A 406 22.07 -15.01 16.82
C GLU A 406 20.69 -15.67 16.90
N HIS A 407 19.67 -14.88 17.18
CA HIS A 407 18.29 -15.33 17.30
C HIS A 407 17.37 -14.55 16.36
N TRP A 408 16.30 -15.21 15.95
CA TRP A 408 15.26 -14.57 15.15
C TRP A 408 14.57 -13.45 15.92
N ALA A 409 14.30 -12.33 15.22
CA ALA A 409 13.48 -11.23 15.72
C ALA A 409 12.34 -10.91 14.74
N PRO A 410 11.19 -10.39 15.23
CA PRO A 410 10.02 -10.13 14.39
C PRO A 410 10.23 -8.98 13.39
N VAL A 411 11.09 -8.01 13.73
CA VAL A 411 11.36 -6.81 12.92
C VAL A 411 12.85 -6.63 12.70
N SER A 412 13.21 -6.03 11.56
CA SER A 412 14.58 -5.65 11.28
C SER A 412 15.05 -4.53 12.23
N PRO A 413 16.25 -4.61 12.79
CA PRO A 413 16.81 -3.54 13.63
C PRO A 413 17.18 -2.29 12.81
N VAL A 414 17.36 -2.41 11.49
CA VAL A 414 17.75 -1.31 10.59
C VAL A 414 16.54 -0.60 10.02
N THR A 415 15.66 -1.36 9.35
CA THR A 415 14.51 -0.78 8.64
C THR A 415 13.23 -0.78 9.47
N GLY A 416 13.11 -1.64 10.48
CA GLY A 416 11.89 -1.88 11.24
C GLY A 416 10.87 -2.76 10.51
N ARG A 417 11.23 -3.29 9.33
CA ARG A 417 10.34 -4.09 8.50
C ARG A 417 9.99 -5.41 9.19
N LEU A 418 8.71 -5.74 9.20
CA LEU A 418 8.20 -7.00 9.75
C LEU A 418 8.65 -8.19 8.90
N ASP A 419 9.00 -9.32 9.57
CA ASP A 419 9.39 -10.58 8.93
C ASP A 419 10.60 -10.46 7.97
N ALA A 420 11.56 -9.61 8.33
CA ALA A 420 12.73 -9.34 7.51
C ALA A 420 13.87 -10.36 7.69
N PHE A 421 13.85 -11.14 8.76
CA PHE A 421 14.90 -12.12 9.04
C PHE A 421 14.75 -13.38 8.20
N GLU A 422 15.81 -13.70 7.47
CA GLU A 422 15.93 -14.93 6.68
C GLU A 422 17.07 -15.78 7.21
N TRP A 423 16.89 -17.12 7.23
CA TRP A 423 17.94 -18.06 7.59
C TRP A 423 18.82 -18.32 6.37
N ARG A 424 19.99 -17.72 6.32
CA ARG A 424 20.94 -17.84 5.20
C ARG A 424 22.38 -17.58 5.65
N ALA A 425 23.34 -18.05 4.83
CA ALA A 425 24.74 -17.69 5.04
C ALA A 425 24.94 -16.16 4.89
N PRO A 426 25.59 -15.50 5.86
CA PRO A 426 25.91 -14.09 5.75
C PRO A 426 26.83 -13.84 4.56
N VAL A 427 26.46 -12.89 3.69
CA VAL A 427 27.33 -12.44 2.60
C VAL A 427 28.30 -11.43 3.19
N GLU A 428 29.57 -11.76 3.26
CA GLU A 428 30.59 -10.83 3.69
C GLU A 428 30.71 -9.70 2.67
N ARG A 429 30.33 -8.49 3.09
CA ARG A 429 30.62 -7.28 2.33
C ARG A 429 32.07 -6.85 2.58
N LEU A 430 33.03 -7.63 2.08
CA LEU A 430 34.45 -7.23 2.10
C LEU A 430 34.71 -5.92 1.36
N GLY A 431 33.83 -5.52 0.43
CA GLY A 431 33.96 -4.27 -0.31
C GLY A 431 33.79 -3.00 0.54
N HIS A 432 32.97 -3.02 1.59
CA HIS A 432 32.74 -1.82 2.41
C HIS A 432 33.86 -1.52 3.41
N LEU A 433 34.64 -2.53 3.82
CA LEU A 433 35.79 -2.31 4.71
C LEU A 433 37.01 -1.75 3.98
N ILE A 434 37.12 -1.99 2.67
CA ILE A 434 38.19 -1.43 1.85
C ILE A 434 37.88 0.00 1.44
N ASP A 435 36.61 0.33 1.14
CA ASP A 435 36.21 1.69 0.76
C ASP A 435 36.13 2.65 1.96
N SER A 436 35.68 2.19 3.14
CA SER A 436 35.65 3.05 4.33
C SER A 436 37.05 3.31 4.93
N GLY A 437 38.02 2.43 4.66
CA GLY A 437 39.43 2.66 5.05
C GLY A 437 40.18 3.60 4.12
N ALA A 438 39.79 3.70 2.84
CA ALA A 438 40.44 4.59 1.88
C ALA A 438 39.93 6.03 1.96
N ASP A 439 38.67 6.26 2.33
CA ASP A 439 38.13 7.62 2.45
C ASP A 439 38.41 8.29 3.81
N GLU A 440 38.62 7.52 4.88
CA GLU A 440 39.00 8.11 6.17
C GLU A 440 40.47 8.57 6.24
N ASP A 441 41.36 7.97 5.43
CA ASP A 441 42.77 8.39 5.36
C ASP A 441 43.03 9.52 4.35
N ALA A 442 42.12 9.76 3.40
CA ALA A 442 42.24 10.86 2.44
C ALA A 442 41.94 12.25 3.04
N GLY A 443 41.40 12.34 4.23
CA GLY A 443 41.00 13.56 4.90
C GLY A 443 41.82 13.96 6.16
N ARG A 444 42.79 13.13 6.60
CA ARG A 444 43.66 13.51 7.70
C ARG A 444 44.89 14.21 7.17
N PRO A 445 45.12 15.52 7.49
CA PRO A 445 46.42 16.14 7.25
C PRO A 445 47.46 15.37 8.08
N ALA A 446 48.53 14.92 7.42
CA ALA A 446 49.64 14.25 8.07
C ALA A 446 50.08 15.05 9.30
N PRO A 447 50.36 14.42 10.47
CA PRO A 447 50.87 15.12 11.62
C PRO A 447 52.19 15.79 11.26
N ALA A 448 52.22 17.11 11.35
CA ALA A 448 53.42 17.90 11.14
C ALA A 448 54.50 17.43 12.13
N ILE A 449 55.62 16.93 11.60
CA ILE A 449 56.82 16.65 12.38
C ILE A 449 57.31 17.97 12.90
N PRO A 450 57.51 18.16 14.24
CA PRO A 450 58.06 19.40 14.75
C PRO A 450 59.50 19.53 14.30
N ALA A 451 59.81 20.62 13.55
CA ALA A 451 61.18 21.00 13.22
C ALA A 451 61.94 21.41 14.51
N PRO A 452 63.20 21.03 14.61
CA PRO A 452 64.01 21.44 15.79
C PRO A 452 64.22 22.97 15.83
N ALA A 453 64.02 23.53 17.00
CA ALA A 453 64.27 24.92 17.28
C ALA A 453 65.75 25.28 17.02
N THR A 454 65.97 26.26 16.18
CA THR A 454 67.29 26.95 16.11
C THR A 454 67.03 28.43 16.30
N GLU A 455 67.72 28.91 17.31
CA GLU A 455 67.71 30.28 17.78
C GLU A 455 68.31 31.31 16.80
N GLU A 456 67.69 32.47 16.84
CA GLU A 456 68.22 33.81 16.66
C GLU A 456 69.18 34.19 15.51
N ARG A 457 68.76 35.13 14.69
CA ARG A 457 69.42 36.48 14.72
C ARG A 457 68.66 37.49 13.83
N LEU A 458 68.56 38.66 14.40
CA LEU A 458 68.14 39.93 13.79
C LEU A 458 68.94 40.28 12.51
N GLY A 459 68.34 41.05 11.65
CA GLY A 459 68.98 41.81 10.59
C GLY A 459 68.09 42.25 9.45
N ASP A 460 67.55 43.41 9.63
CA ASP A 460 67.41 44.60 8.76
C ASP A 460 67.27 44.47 7.22
N VAL A 461 66.20 45.13 6.73
CA VAL A 461 66.12 46.08 5.59
C VAL A 461 66.30 45.49 4.17
N ALA A 462 65.28 45.60 3.36
CA ALA A 462 65.17 46.49 2.18
C ALA A 462 64.00 46.14 1.26
N GLU A 463 63.37 47.20 0.85
CA GLU A 463 62.42 47.40 -0.22
C GLU A 463 62.82 46.81 -1.58
N ALA A 464 61.85 46.70 -2.38
CA ALA A 464 61.75 46.73 -3.87
C ALA A 464 61.31 45.37 -4.45
N GLU A 465 60.49 45.24 -5.34
CA GLU A 465 59.92 46.03 -6.45
C GLU A 465 58.87 45.21 -7.15
N VAL A 466 57.85 45.86 -7.60
CA VAL A 466 56.75 45.32 -8.47
C VAL A 466 57.33 45.03 -9.84
N ILE A 467 57.07 43.82 -10.40
CA ILE A 467 57.05 43.61 -11.83
C ILE A 467 55.83 42.78 -12.20
N GLU A 468 54.96 43.43 -12.90
CA GLU A 468 53.86 42.95 -13.70
C GLU A 468 54.37 42.31 -14.98
N ALA A 469 53.98 41.09 -15.34
CA ALA A 469 53.86 40.67 -16.71
C ALA A 469 53.17 39.29 -16.83
N GLY A 470 51.99 39.23 -17.35
CA GLY A 470 51.76 38.70 -18.69
C GLY A 470 51.42 37.19 -18.74
N ALA A 471 50.17 36.90 -18.96
CA ALA A 471 49.62 35.62 -19.36
C ALA A 471 50.34 35.02 -20.61
N PRO A 472 50.25 33.71 -20.89
CA PRO A 472 49.09 33.19 -21.62
C PRO A 472 48.56 31.80 -21.16
N ALA A 473 47.32 31.58 -21.47
CA ALA A 473 46.60 30.33 -21.29
C ALA A 473 47.11 29.20 -22.19
N PRO A 474 47.10 27.95 -21.75
CA PRO A 474 47.25 26.82 -22.66
C PRO A 474 45.93 26.35 -23.23
N GLU A 475 46.00 26.15 -24.53
CA GLU A 475 45.00 25.61 -25.44
C GLU A 475 44.48 24.23 -25.03
N LYS A 476 43.17 23.99 -25.27
CA LYS A 476 42.50 22.69 -25.18
C LYS A 476 42.95 21.81 -26.38
N PRO A 477 43.24 20.55 -26.19
CA PRO A 477 43.36 19.64 -27.35
C PRO A 477 41.97 19.28 -27.89
N VAL A 478 41.84 19.53 -29.17
CA VAL A 478 40.76 19.07 -30.06
C VAL A 478 40.91 17.56 -30.22
N VAL A 479 39.91 16.80 -29.79
CA VAL A 479 39.81 15.37 -30.15
C VAL A 479 39.01 15.26 -31.45
N GLU A 480 39.69 14.82 -32.50
CA GLU A 480 39.12 14.40 -33.77
C GLU A 480 38.15 13.23 -33.60
N VAL A 481 36.98 13.37 -34.23
CA VAL A 481 35.98 12.32 -34.40
C VAL A 481 36.37 11.50 -35.62
N PRO A 482 36.60 10.20 -35.55
CA PRO A 482 36.77 9.39 -36.75
C PRO A 482 35.39 9.08 -37.37
N GLU A 483 35.43 9.26 -38.67
CA GLU A 483 34.43 9.09 -39.71
C GLU A 483 33.87 7.65 -39.78
N LYS A 484 32.62 7.56 -40.17
CA LYS A 484 31.81 6.36 -40.40
C LYS A 484 32.51 5.27 -41.17
N THR A 485 32.48 4.05 -40.64
CA THR A 485 32.72 2.82 -41.44
C THR A 485 31.40 2.07 -41.59
N ASP A 486 31.05 1.83 -42.85
CA ASP A 486 29.90 1.07 -43.31
C ASP A 486 29.83 -0.33 -42.70
N ILE A 487 28.67 -0.72 -42.21
CA ILE A 487 28.32 -2.10 -41.89
C ILE A 487 27.28 -2.57 -42.91
N PRO A 488 27.51 -3.68 -43.63
CA PRO A 488 26.58 -4.13 -44.65
C PRO A 488 25.32 -4.77 -44.05
N GLU A 489 24.19 -4.40 -44.60
CA GLU A 489 22.90 -5.03 -44.41
C GLU A 489 22.94 -6.54 -44.70
N LYS A 490 22.43 -7.32 -43.73
CA LYS A 490 22.01 -8.71 -43.99
C LYS A 490 20.49 -8.78 -44.01
N PRO A 491 19.91 -9.52 -44.94
CA PRO A 491 18.49 -9.52 -45.18
C PRO A 491 17.72 -10.27 -44.10
N VAL A 492 16.59 -9.67 -43.70
CA VAL A 492 15.57 -10.24 -42.82
C VAL A 492 14.87 -11.37 -43.60
N SER A 493 15.03 -12.59 -43.11
CA SER A 493 14.27 -13.75 -43.56
C SER A 493 12.91 -13.78 -42.89
N GLU A 494 11.87 -13.47 -43.62
CA GLU A 494 10.48 -13.76 -43.26
C GLU A 494 10.28 -15.27 -43.12
N LYS A 495 9.81 -15.71 -41.94
CA LYS A 495 9.24 -17.05 -41.78
C LYS A 495 7.73 -16.91 -41.61
N PRO A 496 6.94 -17.72 -42.31
CA PRO A 496 5.49 -17.62 -42.31
C PRO A 496 4.86 -18.13 -41.00
N ILE A 497 3.82 -17.44 -40.61
CA ILE A 497 2.95 -17.80 -39.49
C ILE A 497 2.16 -19.04 -39.89
N VAL A 498 2.39 -20.16 -39.22
CA VAL A 498 1.57 -21.38 -39.33
C VAL A 498 0.38 -21.18 -38.40
N VAL A 499 -0.77 -21.06 -38.99
CA VAL A 499 -2.08 -21.17 -38.34
C VAL A 499 -2.30 -22.62 -37.95
N THR A 500 -2.30 -22.95 -36.66
CA THR A 500 -2.66 -24.27 -36.17
C THR A 500 -4.10 -24.26 -35.68
N GLU A 501 -4.81 -25.11 -36.27
CA GLU A 501 -6.18 -25.59 -36.20
C GLU A 501 -6.70 -25.88 -34.80
N ALA A 502 -7.99 -25.63 -34.64
CA ALA A 502 -8.96 -25.90 -33.60
C ALA A 502 -8.65 -26.98 -32.56
N ALA A 503 -8.76 -26.59 -31.30
CA ALA A 503 -8.84 -27.49 -30.15
C ALA A 503 -10.21 -28.18 -30.08
N LYS A 504 -10.21 -29.51 -29.92
CA LYS A 504 -11.32 -30.40 -29.66
C LYS A 504 -12.08 -30.03 -28.37
N PRO A 505 -13.41 -30.23 -28.32
CA PRO A 505 -14.20 -29.99 -27.11
C PRO A 505 -13.98 -31.08 -26.05
N ALA A 506 -13.98 -30.63 -24.79
CA ALA A 506 -13.88 -31.46 -23.59
C ALA A 506 -15.11 -32.33 -23.39
N PRO A 507 -15.01 -33.52 -22.74
CA PRO A 507 -16.13 -34.40 -22.49
C PRO A 507 -17.04 -33.90 -21.37
N PRO A 508 -18.35 -34.31 -21.36
CA PRO A 508 -19.34 -33.77 -20.42
C PRO A 508 -19.16 -34.34 -19.00
N ARG A 509 -19.45 -33.49 -18.02
CA ARG A 509 -19.58 -33.83 -16.61
C ARG A 509 -20.70 -34.82 -16.37
N PRO A 510 -20.55 -35.80 -15.47
CA PRO A 510 -21.65 -36.67 -15.07
C PRO A 510 -22.61 -35.94 -14.12
N GLU A 511 -23.90 -36.15 -14.35
CA GLU A 511 -24.99 -35.73 -13.48
C GLU A 511 -24.99 -36.49 -12.13
N PRO A 512 -25.46 -35.89 -11.03
CA PRO A 512 -25.58 -36.58 -9.77
C PRO A 512 -26.89 -37.38 -9.71
N GLY A 513 -26.75 -38.68 -9.59
CA GLY A 513 -27.82 -39.64 -9.41
C GLY A 513 -28.59 -39.46 -8.09
N LYS A 514 -29.92 -39.60 -8.20
CA LYS A 514 -30.88 -39.75 -7.10
C LYS A 514 -30.67 -41.07 -6.35
N LYS A 515 -30.67 -40.99 -5.01
CA LYS A 515 -31.19 -42.01 -4.05
C LYS A 515 -31.32 -41.31 -2.71
N ALA A 516 -32.50 -41.11 -2.15
CA ALA A 516 -33.43 -41.97 -1.44
C ALA A 516 -32.93 -42.42 -0.07
N GLY A 517 -33.64 -41.99 0.99
CA GLY A 517 -33.74 -42.73 2.25
C GLY A 517 -33.44 -41.89 3.50
N ALA A 518 -34.47 -41.27 4.02
CA ALA A 518 -34.93 -41.23 5.42
C ALA A 518 -33.91 -41.41 6.55
N ASP A 519 -33.72 -40.40 7.39
CA ASP A 519 -34.12 -40.54 8.79
C ASP A 519 -34.36 -39.17 9.46
N LYS A 520 -35.47 -39.07 10.17
CA LYS A 520 -35.94 -37.88 10.86
C LYS A 520 -35.30 -37.83 12.25
N LEU A 521 -34.67 -36.71 12.61
CA LEU A 521 -34.46 -36.30 13.98
C LEU A 521 -35.09 -34.92 14.21
N PRO A 522 -35.67 -34.65 15.40
CA PRO A 522 -36.65 -33.61 15.61
C PRO A 522 -36.03 -32.21 15.81
N LEU A 523 -36.75 -31.21 15.32
CA LEU A 523 -36.53 -29.77 15.50
C LEU A 523 -36.86 -29.36 16.95
N PRO A 524 -36.12 -28.44 17.57
CA PRO A 524 -36.55 -27.68 18.73
C PRO A 524 -37.40 -26.47 18.29
N PRO A 525 -38.23 -25.92 19.21
CA PRO A 525 -39.38 -25.09 18.86
C PRO A 525 -39.01 -23.62 18.54
N ASP A 526 -39.93 -23.01 17.83
CA ASP A 526 -40.03 -21.62 17.40
C ASP A 526 -39.62 -20.58 18.43
N VAL A 527 -38.79 -19.62 17.98
CA VAL A 527 -38.67 -18.29 18.57
C VAL A 527 -39.12 -17.30 17.50
N GLU A 528 -40.18 -16.58 17.87
CA GLU A 528 -40.92 -15.56 17.14
C GLU A 528 -40.04 -14.50 16.45
N SER A 529 -40.42 -14.25 15.23
CA SER A 529 -40.38 -13.00 14.45
C SER A 529 -39.86 -11.75 15.15
N ALA A 530 -38.66 -11.31 14.78
CA ALA A 530 -38.23 -9.92 14.90
C ALA A 530 -37.64 -9.47 13.57
N HIS A 531 -38.35 -8.59 12.92
CA HIS A 531 -37.99 -7.59 11.92
C HIS A 531 -36.68 -7.83 11.11
N ARG A 532 -36.82 -8.43 9.95
CA ARG A 532 -35.90 -8.20 8.81
C ARG A 532 -36.22 -6.82 8.22
N GLN A 533 -35.43 -5.83 8.57
CA GLN A 533 -35.23 -4.68 7.71
C GLN A 533 -34.23 -5.09 6.64
N ASP A 534 -34.68 -5.20 5.40
CA ASP A 534 -33.84 -5.40 4.23
C ASP A 534 -33.00 -4.14 4.02
N PHE A 535 -31.74 -4.19 4.42
CA PHE A 535 -30.72 -3.26 3.99
C PHE A 535 -30.27 -3.64 2.58
N MET A 536 -30.85 -3.03 1.55
CA MET A 536 -30.22 -2.99 0.23
C MET A 536 -29.12 -1.91 0.26
N PRO A 537 -27.86 -2.25 -0.10
CA PRO A 537 -26.82 -1.25 -0.24
C PRO A 537 -27.13 -0.38 -1.48
N ARG A 538 -27.23 0.93 -1.26
CA ARG A 538 -27.34 1.93 -2.35
C ARG A 538 -26.08 1.87 -3.20
N LEU A 539 -26.23 1.81 -4.52
CA LEU A 539 -25.14 1.97 -5.50
C LEU A 539 -24.62 3.42 -5.47
N PRO A 540 -23.31 3.63 -5.65
CA PRO A 540 -22.69 4.97 -5.50
C PRO A 540 -23.05 6.01 -6.57
N ASP A 541 -23.83 5.69 -7.59
CA ASP A 541 -24.14 6.55 -8.74
C ASP A 541 -25.62 6.95 -8.84
N ASP A 542 -26.38 6.86 -7.77
CA ASP A 542 -27.76 7.36 -7.76
C ASP A 542 -27.76 8.87 -7.50
N PRO A 543 -28.21 9.73 -8.45
CA PRO A 543 -28.19 11.18 -8.30
C PRO A 543 -29.24 11.73 -7.33
N GLY A 544 -29.57 10.99 -6.29
CA GLY A 544 -30.30 11.53 -5.16
C GLY A 544 -31.74 11.93 -5.47
N VAL A 545 -32.55 11.02 -5.94
CA VAL A 545 -34.01 11.14 -5.93
C VAL A 545 -34.48 10.68 -4.55
N ASP A 546 -35.06 11.60 -3.78
CA ASP A 546 -35.60 11.30 -2.45
C ASP A 546 -36.78 10.34 -2.62
N PRO A 547 -36.80 9.15 -1.96
CA PRO A 547 -37.89 8.18 -2.12
C PRO A 547 -39.24 8.65 -1.61
N ASP A 548 -39.30 9.81 -0.94
CA ASP A 548 -40.55 10.43 -0.47
C ASP A 548 -41.16 11.44 -1.43
N GLU A 549 -40.48 11.78 -2.55
CA GLU A 549 -41.03 12.73 -3.57
C GLU A 549 -42.03 12.06 -4.54
N ASP A 550 -42.10 10.74 -4.59
CA ASP A 550 -43.05 10.01 -5.46
C ASP A 550 -44.33 9.55 -4.76
N ARG A 551 -44.55 9.94 -3.52
CA ARG A 551 -45.88 9.80 -2.92
C ARG A 551 -46.73 10.98 -3.35
N GLU A 552 -47.50 10.79 -4.42
CA GLU A 552 -48.63 11.64 -4.73
C GLU A 552 -49.53 11.77 -3.48
N PRO A 553 -49.81 12.99 -3.01
CA PRO A 553 -50.81 13.18 -1.99
C PRO A 553 -52.19 12.85 -2.61
N GLU A 554 -52.78 11.75 -2.17
CA GLU A 554 -54.18 11.50 -2.40
C GLU A 554 -55.01 12.73 -1.92
N THR A 555 -55.77 13.26 -2.89
CA THR A 555 -56.89 14.19 -2.66
C THR A 555 -56.55 15.63 -2.28
N ALA A 556 -56.25 16.45 -3.29
CA ALA A 556 -56.77 17.81 -3.32
C ALA A 556 -57.69 17.96 -4.52
N ARG A 557 -58.98 17.79 -4.32
CA ARG A 557 -60.04 18.22 -5.23
C ARG A 557 -59.92 19.75 -5.40
N PHE A 558 -59.36 20.20 -6.50
CA PHE A 558 -59.47 21.58 -6.92
C PHE A 558 -60.92 21.90 -7.20
N LYS A 559 -61.56 22.69 -6.32
CA LYS A 559 -62.73 23.47 -6.71
C LYS A 559 -62.27 24.62 -7.58
N LEU A 560 -62.73 24.60 -8.82
CA LEU A 560 -62.68 25.74 -9.74
C LEU A 560 -63.54 26.87 -9.18
N PHE A 561 -62.93 28.03 -8.98
CA PHE A 561 -63.51 29.36 -9.20
C PHE A 561 -62.54 30.19 -10.03
#